data_49522c862ea6b724268c2fe5b5bfffcc
#
_entry.id   49522c862ea6b724268c2fe5b5bfffcc
#
_cell.length_a   1.000
_cell.length_b   1.000
_cell.length_c   1.000
_cell.angle_alpha   90.00
_cell.angle_beta   90.00
_cell.angle_gamma   90.00
#
_symmetry.space_group_name_H-M   'P 1'
#
loop_
_entity.id
_entity.type
_entity.pdbx_description
1 polymer ?
#
loop_
_entity_poly.entity_id
_entity_poly.type
_entity_poly.pdbx_seq_one_letter_code
_entity_poly.pdbx_strand_id
1 'polypeptide(L)'
;GGLDSAMILYLANLYHSNVTAYTVGVAGSSDVVFAQRLCRELGIKIVVSDVNRADLIQSIRTHIYVSEQFEPVDITDALTINAAFSRMKEDGICIALSGDGSDELFAGYDFFQGVSDRRALQLHKVRNLYRTDLQRVDRMSMFNTVECRVPFLDKDLFDFIISLPMEFHVRDDFTKALLRDAFSLELPDYITRRPKMRMSEGSGIGGLIFDVLQSMNESPDSKPFPLQDDAVNNAALIFQEFGFGLPASRYKIQGLDYHSGGWTTSKTADIDTNLTSPPTSQGK
;
A
#
# COMPACT_ATOMS: atom_id res chain seq x y z
N GLY A 1 -8.80 9.07 -1.32
CA GLY A 1 -9.59 9.15 -2.56
C GLY A 1 -9.79 7.78 -3.23
N GLY A 2 -9.16 6.71 -2.74
CA GLY A 2 -9.36 5.35 -3.24
C GLY A 2 -10.60 4.67 -2.66
N LEU A 3 -11.03 3.56 -3.29
CA LEU A 3 -12.22 2.79 -2.92
C LEU A 3 -12.18 2.35 -1.45
N ASP A 4 -11.07 1.75 -1.03
CA ASP A 4 -10.93 1.12 0.29
C ASP A 4 -11.06 2.13 1.44
N SER A 5 -10.30 3.22 1.37
CA SER A 5 -10.36 4.30 2.35
C SER A 5 -11.71 5.02 2.33
N ALA A 6 -12.37 5.11 1.17
CA ALA A 6 -13.72 5.68 1.05
C ALA A 6 -14.76 4.82 1.78
N MET A 7 -14.69 3.49 1.66
CA MET A 7 -15.56 2.56 2.40
C MET A 7 -15.36 2.66 3.90
N ILE A 8 -14.10 2.64 4.36
CA ILE A 8 -13.78 2.79 5.78
C ILE A 8 -14.30 4.14 6.30
N LEU A 9 -14.09 5.22 5.55
CA LEU A 9 -14.57 6.55 5.91
C LEU A 9 -16.10 6.61 6.02
N TYR A 10 -16.80 6.04 5.04
CA TYR A 10 -18.26 5.98 5.04
C TYR A 10 -18.79 5.21 6.26
N LEU A 11 -18.27 4.00 6.50
CA LEU A 11 -18.68 3.18 7.64
C LEU A 11 -18.33 3.84 8.98
N ALA A 12 -17.14 4.40 9.12
CA ALA A 12 -16.75 5.12 10.33
C ALA A 12 -17.73 6.28 10.63
N ASN A 13 -18.13 7.03 9.61
CA ASN A 13 -19.07 8.14 9.76
C ASN A 13 -20.50 7.70 10.13
N LEU A 14 -20.91 6.49 9.76
CA LEU A 14 -22.21 5.94 10.19
C LEU A 14 -22.26 5.65 11.68
N TYR A 15 -21.13 5.24 12.27
CA TYR A 15 -21.06 4.78 13.66
C TYR A 15 -20.42 5.78 14.62
N HIS A 16 -19.78 6.83 14.10
CA HIS A 16 -19.09 7.81 14.92
C HIS A 16 -19.26 9.24 14.38
N SER A 17 -19.69 10.16 15.25
CA SER A 17 -19.98 11.54 14.87
C SER A 17 -18.75 12.46 14.72
N ASN A 18 -17.59 12.03 15.25
CA ASN A 18 -16.37 12.84 15.23
C ASN A 18 -15.29 12.16 14.39
N VAL A 19 -15.55 12.07 13.08
CA VAL A 19 -14.61 11.51 12.11
C VAL A 19 -13.92 12.65 11.36
N THR A 20 -12.61 12.57 11.21
CA THR A 20 -11.82 13.46 10.35
C THR A 20 -11.06 12.62 9.34
N ALA A 21 -11.20 12.94 8.07
CA ALA A 21 -10.44 12.31 7.00
C ALA A 21 -9.07 13.00 6.85
N TYR A 22 -8.02 12.18 6.68
CA TYR A 22 -6.68 12.65 6.35
C TYR A 22 -6.28 12.12 4.98
N THR A 23 -5.80 12.98 4.12
CA THR A 23 -5.29 12.61 2.80
C THR A 23 -3.97 13.32 2.52
N VAL A 24 -3.15 12.71 1.67
CA VAL A 24 -1.84 13.22 1.31
C VAL A 24 -1.75 13.35 -0.20
N GLY A 25 -1.14 14.40 -0.67
CA GLY A 25 -0.86 14.56 -2.09
C GLY A 25 -0.58 16.00 -2.49
N VAL A 26 0.04 16.14 -3.64
CA VAL A 26 0.24 17.46 -4.23
C VAL A 26 -1.10 18.08 -4.63
N ALA A 27 -1.17 19.40 -4.59
CA ALA A 27 -2.38 20.13 -4.93
C ALA A 27 -2.91 19.73 -6.33
N GLY A 28 -4.19 19.35 -6.40
CA GLY A 28 -4.85 18.92 -7.63
C GLY A 28 -4.59 17.46 -8.03
N SER A 29 -3.84 16.70 -7.24
CA SER A 29 -3.70 15.26 -7.47
C SER A 29 -5.05 14.55 -7.38
N SER A 30 -5.19 13.44 -8.11
CA SER A 30 -6.48 12.75 -8.22
C SER A 30 -7.01 12.29 -6.87
N ASP A 31 -6.15 11.76 -5.99
CA ASP A 31 -6.57 11.30 -4.66
C ASP A 31 -7.08 12.44 -3.78
N VAL A 32 -6.41 13.61 -3.82
CA VAL A 32 -6.86 14.78 -3.07
C VAL A 32 -8.20 15.27 -3.59
N VAL A 33 -8.37 15.37 -4.92
CA VAL A 33 -9.63 15.83 -5.53
C VAL A 33 -10.81 14.93 -5.18
N PHE A 34 -10.63 13.60 -5.31
CA PHE A 34 -11.69 12.65 -4.98
C PHE A 34 -11.99 12.61 -3.48
N ALA A 35 -10.96 12.65 -2.62
CA ALA A 35 -11.15 12.68 -1.18
C ALA A 35 -11.91 13.94 -0.72
N GLN A 36 -11.53 15.12 -1.22
CA GLN A 36 -12.21 16.38 -0.90
C GLN A 36 -13.67 16.39 -1.37
N ARG A 37 -13.92 15.83 -2.55
CA ARG A 37 -15.28 15.71 -3.08
C ARG A 37 -16.13 14.80 -2.20
N LEU A 38 -15.67 13.60 -1.88
CA LEU A 38 -16.37 12.64 -1.05
C LEU A 38 -16.65 13.20 0.35
N CYS A 39 -15.65 13.80 1.00
CA CYS A 39 -15.81 14.39 2.32
C CYS A 39 -16.83 15.53 2.34
N ARG A 40 -16.89 16.34 1.28
CA ARG A 40 -17.91 17.39 1.14
C ARG A 40 -19.31 16.80 1.01
N GLU A 41 -19.48 15.73 0.21
CA GLU A 41 -20.75 15.04 0.02
C GLU A 41 -21.23 14.35 1.31
N LEU A 42 -20.31 13.81 2.11
CA LEU A 42 -20.61 13.15 3.39
C LEU A 42 -20.66 14.11 4.59
N GLY A 43 -20.32 15.39 4.41
CA GLY A 43 -20.25 16.36 5.52
C GLY A 43 -19.10 16.11 6.50
N ILE A 44 -18.03 15.46 6.07
CA ILE A 44 -16.89 15.07 6.91
C ILE A 44 -15.75 16.09 6.78
N LYS A 45 -15.15 16.45 7.91
CA LYS A 45 -13.94 17.28 7.93
C LYS A 45 -12.79 16.53 7.23
N ILE A 46 -12.07 17.23 6.36
CA ILE A 46 -10.87 16.70 5.71
C ILE A 46 -9.65 17.58 5.98
N VAL A 47 -8.53 16.93 6.25
CA VAL A 47 -7.21 17.53 6.35
C VAL A 47 -6.37 17.00 5.19
N VAL A 48 -5.78 17.90 4.42
CA VAL A 48 -4.86 17.58 3.32
C VAL A 48 -3.44 17.88 3.79
N SER A 49 -2.58 16.87 3.79
CA SER A 49 -1.15 17.04 4.06
C SER A 49 -0.42 17.18 2.73
N ASP A 50 0.26 18.29 2.56
CA ASP A 50 1.13 18.53 1.42
C ASP A 50 2.54 17.99 1.72
N VAL A 51 3.23 17.53 0.69
CA VAL A 51 4.60 17.00 0.80
C VAL A 51 5.47 17.74 -0.19
N ASN A 52 6.47 18.44 0.30
CA ASN A 52 7.42 19.15 -0.55
C ASN A 52 8.74 18.37 -0.72
N ARG A 53 9.47 18.69 -1.81
CA ARG A 53 10.72 17.99 -2.17
C ARG A 53 11.81 18.12 -1.08
N ALA A 54 11.91 19.25 -0.41
CA ALA A 54 12.95 19.47 0.59
C ALA A 54 12.76 18.58 1.81
N ASP A 55 11.51 18.46 2.28
CA ASP A 55 11.15 17.56 3.39
C ASP A 55 11.42 16.10 3.03
N LEU A 56 11.11 15.69 1.79
CA LEU A 56 11.40 14.35 1.31
C LEU A 56 12.89 14.02 1.37
N ILE A 57 13.75 14.87 0.81
CA ILE A 57 15.21 14.68 0.81
C ILE A 57 15.73 14.51 2.24
N GLN A 58 15.27 15.36 3.15
CA GLN A 58 15.71 15.34 4.54
C GLN A 58 15.24 14.09 5.29
N SER A 59 14.06 13.60 4.97
CA SER A 59 13.42 12.52 5.72
C SER A 59 13.69 11.12 5.17
N ILE A 60 14.19 10.98 3.93
CA ILE A 60 14.30 9.70 3.24
C ILE A 60 15.13 8.68 4.03
N ARG A 61 16.27 9.09 4.58
CA ARG A 61 17.15 8.23 5.39
C ARG A 61 16.43 7.76 6.67
N THR A 62 15.74 8.68 7.35
CA THR A 62 14.94 8.34 8.54
C THR A 62 13.88 7.32 8.21
N HIS A 63 13.22 7.45 7.04
CA HIS A 63 12.16 6.52 6.66
C HIS A 63 12.70 5.13 6.29
N ILE A 64 13.84 5.05 5.62
CA ILE A 64 14.53 3.78 5.37
C ILE A 64 14.87 3.09 6.71
N TYR A 65 15.38 3.83 7.68
CA TYR A 65 15.69 3.31 9.01
C TYR A 65 14.45 2.82 9.75
N VAL A 66 13.40 3.64 9.82
CA VAL A 66 12.18 3.34 10.58
C VAL A 66 11.37 2.22 9.94
N SER A 67 11.20 2.24 8.60
CA SER A 67 10.45 1.19 7.90
C SER A 67 11.22 -0.12 7.81
N GLU A 68 12.54 -0.11 7.93
CA GLU A 68 13.43 -1.23 7.65
C GLU A 68 13.17 -1.82 6.25
N GLN A 69 12.98 -0.93 5.28
CA GLN A 69 12.72 -1.27 3.88
C GLN A 69 13.62 -0.44 2.97
N PHE A 70 14.05 -0.99 1.84
CA PHE A 70 14.89 -0.29 0.85
C PHE A 70 14.31 -0.29 -0.56
N GLU A 71 13.20 -0.97 -0.80
CA GLU A 71 12.54 -0.91 -2.10
C GLU A 71 11.94 0.48 -2.34
N PRO A 72 12.23 1.15 -3.48
CA PRO A 72 11.76 2.52 -3.72
C PRO A 72 10.25 2.72 -3.59
N VAL A 73 9.45 1.70 -3.95
CA VAL A 73 7.99 1.77 -3.77
C VAL A 73 7.60 1.76 -2.31
N ASP A 74 8.22 0.89 -1.50
CA ASP A 74 7.91 0.81 -0.07
C ASP A 74 8.35 2.10 0.64
N ILE A 75 9.49 2.68 0.25
CA ILE A 75 9.95 3.98 0.76
C ILE A 75 8.96 5.08 0.35
N THR A 76 8.52 5.08 -0.91
CA THR A 76 7.56 6.07 -1.43
C THR A 76 6.25 6.02 -0.66
N ASP A 77 5.71 4.84 -0.49
CA ASP A 77 4.47 4.66 0.24
C ASP A 77 4.65 4.98 1.73
N ALA A 78 5.79 4.62 2.35
CA ALA A 78 6.10 4.97 3.74
C ALA A 78 6.17 6.48 3.95
N LEU A 79 6.86 7.21 3.05
CA LEU A 79 6.95 8.67 3.09
C LEU A 79 5.57 9.32 2.93
N THR A 80 4.75 8.79 2.02
CA THR A 80 3.42 9.30 1.78
C THR A 80 2.52 9.13 3.01
N ILE A 81 2.45 7.92 3.59
CA ILE A 81 1.61 7.71 4.78
C ILE A 81 2.14 8.42 6.01
N ASN A 82 3.47 8.57 6.13
CA ASN A 82 4.07 9.29 7.25
C ASN A 82 3.59 10.76 7.30
N ALA A 83 3.42 11.41 6.17
CA ALA A 83 2.92 12.79 6.12
C ALA A 83 1.49 12.89 6.70
N ALA A 84 0.65 11.87 6.51
CA ALA A 84 -0.67 11.81 7.14
C ALA A 84 -0.56 11.59 8.65
N PHE A 85 0.24 10.61 9.08
CA PHE A 85 0.39 10.29 10.52
C PHE A 85 1.07 11.43 11.30
N SER A 86 2.05 12.11 10.71
CA SER A 86 2.66 13.30 11.31
C SER A 86 1.62 14.38 11.56
N ARG A 87 0.77 14.63 10.58
CA ARG A 87 -0.31 15.61 10.71
C ARG A 87 -1.37 15.17 11.74
N MET A 88 -1.72 13.88 11.79
CA MET A 88 -2.62 13.34 12.82
C MET A 88 -2.06 13.55 14.22
N LYS A 89 -0.75 13.30 14.41
CA LYS A 89 -0.06 13.56 15.67
C LYS A 89 -0.14 15.05 16.08
N GLU A 90 0.13 15.97 15.15
CA GLU A 90 0.02 17.41 15.40
C GLU A 90 -1.41 17.81 15.82
N ASP A 91 -2.41 17.19 15.22
CA ASP A 91 -3.83 17.43 15.52
C ASP A 91 -4.30 16.66 16.77
N GLY A 92 -3.41 15.92 17.46
CA GLY A 92 -3.71 15.17 18.70
C GLY A 92 -4.52 13.89 18.46
N ILE A 93 -4.51 13.33 17.26
CA ILE A 93 -5.17 12.08 16.91
C ILE A 93 -4.30 10.90 17.33
N CYS A 94 -4.86 9.98 18.11
CA CYS A 94 -4.17 8.78 18.60
C CYS A 94 -4.58 7.50 17.88
N ILE A 95 -5.73 7.48 17.21
CA ILE A 95 -6.27 6.29 16.51
C ILE A 95 -6.63 6.67 15.09
N ALA A 96 -6.16 5.87 14.14
CA ALA A 96 -6.51 5.98 12.73
C ALA A 96 -7.09 4.66 12.22
N LEU A 97 -7.91 4.75 11.16
CA LEU A 97 -8.37 3.60 10.38
C LEU A 97 -7.81 3.72 8.96
N SER A 98 -7.33 2.61 8.41
CA SER A 98 -6.85 2.58 7.03
C SER A 98 -7.49 1.46 6.21
N GLY A 99 -7.39 1.57 4.90
CA GLY A 99 -7.89 0.57 3.94
C GLY A 99 -6.89 -0.54 3.61
N ASP A 100 -5.77 -0.62 4.32
CA ASP A 100 -4.73 -1.61 4.04
C ASP A 100 -5.22 -3.05 4.23
N GLY A 101 -4.68 -3.97 3.44
CA GLY A 101 -5.10 -5.37 3.39
C GLY A 101 -6.29 -5.64 2.46
N SER A 102 -7.01 -4.61 2.02
CA SER A 102 -8.14 -4.78 1.10
C SER A 102 -7.69 -5.28 -0.28
N ASP A 103 -6.59 -4.78 -0.82
CA ASP A 103 -6.09 -5.17 -2.14
C ASP A 103 -5.68 -6.64 -2.18
N GLU A 104 -5.06 -7.14 -1.14
CA GLU A 104 -4.65 -8.53 -1.02
C GLU A 104 -5.84 -9.45 -0.81
N LEU A 105 -6.73 -9.07 0.08
CA LEU A 105 -7.88 -9.88 0.46
C LEU A 105 -8.92 -9.97 -0.67
N PHE A 106 -9.17 -8.87 -1.37
CA PHE A 106 -10.18 -8.78 -2.43
C PHE A 106 -9.61 -8.80 -3.86
N ALA A 107 -8.34 -9.21 -4.01
CA ALA A 107 -7.65 -9.29 -5.30
C ALA A 107 -7.69 -7.96 -6.09
N GLY A 108 -7.30 -6.86 -5.43
CA GLY A 108 -7.47 -5.51 -5.91
C GLY A 108 -6.47 -5.02 -6.96
N TYR A 109 -5.40 -5.76 -7.21
CA TYR A 109 -4.36 -5.37 -8.15
C TYR A 109 -4.66 -5.84 -9.58
N ASP A 110 -4.34 -5.03 -10.57
CA ASP A 110 -4.62 -5.32 -11.98
C ASP A 110 -3.96 -6.61 -12.48
N PHE A 111 -2.81 -6.98 -11.93
CA PHE A 111 -2.14 -8.22 -12.31
C PHE A 111 -2.94 -9.51 -11.96
N PHE A 112 -3.95 -9.45 -11.09
CA PHE A 112 -4.87 -10.58 -10.87
C PHE A 112 -5.65 -10.95 -12.12
N GLN A 113 -5.84 -10.04 -13.06
CA GLN A 113 -6.54 -10.33 -14.32
C GLN A 113 -5.72 -11.25 -15.23
N GLY A 114 -4.39 -11.11 -15.23
CA GLY A 114 -3.49 -11.85 -16.11
C GLY A 114 -2.98 -13.20 -15.57
N VAL A 115 -3.35 -13.59 -14.36
CA VAL A 115 -2.83 -14.80 -13.68
C VAL A 115 -3.85 -15.92 -13.75
N SER A 116 -3.40 -17.14 -14.12
CA SER A 116 -4.26 -18.33 -14.20
C SER A 116 -4.72 -18.84 -12.83
N ASP A 117 -3.83 -18.87 -11.83
CA ASP A 117 -4.17 -19.26 -10.46
C ASP A 117 -4.26 -18.02 -9.55
N ARG A 118 -5.39 -17.33 -9.66
CA ARG A 118 -5.70 -16.14 -8.86
C ARG A 118 -5.76 -16.43 -7.36
N ARG A 119 -6.21 -17.65 -6.99
CA ARG A 119 -6.31 -18.05 -5.58
C ARG A 119 -4.93 -18.21 -4.96
N ALA A 120 -4.02 -18.91 -5.61
CA ALA A 120 -2.65 -19.06 -5.11
C ALA A 120 -1.98 -17.69 -4.96
N LEU A 121 -2.17 -16.78 -5.91
CA LEU A 121 -1.65 -15.41 -5.83
C LEU A 121 -2.26 -14.62 -4.66
N GLN A 122 -3.58 -14.70 -4.45
CA GLN A 122 -4.26 -14.06 -3.32
C GLN A 122 -3.67 -14.55 -1.99
N LEU A 123 -3.58 -15.86 -1.79
CA LEU A 123 -3.02 -16.44 -0.57
C LEU A 123 -1.55 -16.07 -0.38
N HIS A 124 -0.77 -16.02 -1.46
CA HIS A 124 0.61 -15.55 -1.41
C HIS A 124 0.70 -14.10 -0.94
N LYS A 125 -0.11 -13.21 -1.50
CA LYS A 125 -0.16 -11.79 -1.11
C LYS A 125 -0.54 -11.62 0.35
N VAL A 126 -1.62 -12.26 0.78
CA VAL A 126 -2.10 -12.23 2.16
C VAL A 126 -1.05 -12.73 3.15
N ARG A 127 -0.39 -13.85 2.85
CA ARG A 127 0.68 -14.40 3.71
C ARG A 127 1.89 -13.48 3.86
N ASN A 128 2.12 -12.61 2.90
CA ASN A 128 3.26 -11.69 2.91
C ASN A 128 2.92 -10.29 3.40
N LEU A 129 1.66 -9.99 3.72
CA LEU A 129 1.23 -8.67 4.19
C LEU A 129 2.04 -8.12 5.36
N TYR A 130 2.45 -8.99 6.29
CA TYR A 130 3.17 -8.61 7.51
C TYR A 130 4.50 -7.91 7.24
N ARG A 131 5.11 -8.16 6.09
CA ARG A 131 6.41 -7.63 5.68
C ARG A 131 6.35 -6.64 4.52
N THR A 132 5.16 -6.38 3.98
CA THR A 132 4.89 -5.41 2.92
C THR A 132 4.06 -4.26 3.48
N ASP A 133 2.80 -4.20 3.13
CA ASP A 133 1.94 -3.07 3.46
C ASP A 133 1.75 -2.87 4.97
N LEU A 134 1.57 -3.95 5.74
CA LEU A 134 1.40 -3.84 7.20
C LEU A 134 2.67 -3.39 7.92
N GLN A 135 3.85 -3.86 7.52
CA GLN A 135 5.11 -3.39 8.11
C GLN A 135 5.24 -1.88 7.95
N ARG A 136 4.96 -1.37 6.76
CA ARG A 136 5.03 0.05 6.45
C ARG A 136 4.02 0.86 7.28
N VAL A 137 2.75 0.42 7.30
CA VAL A 137 1.68 1.11 8.03
C VAL A 137 1.98 1.13 9.53
N ASP A 138 2.31 -0.02 10.12
CA ASP A 138 2.62 -0.14 11.54
C ASP A 138 3.79 0.76 11.92
N ARG A 139 4.91 0.67 11.22
CA ARG A 139 6.10 1.43 11.54
C ARG A 139 5.92 2.93 11.41
N MET A 140 5.27 3.40 10.35
CA MET A 140 5.04 4.82 10.16
C MET A 140 4.01 5.38 11.13
N SER A 141 2.96 4.64 11.45
CA SER A 141 1.96 5.08 12.42
C SER A 141 2.55 5.13 13.83
N MET A 142 3.27 4.09 14.25
CA MET A 142 3.91 4.04 15.57
C MET A 142 5.04 5.05 15.73
N PHE A 143 5.80 5.35 14.68
CA PHE A 143 6.79 6.44 14.68
C PHE A 143 6.14 7.79 15.01
N ASN A 144 4.90 7.97 14.62
CA ASN A 144 4.10 9.15 14.93
C ASN A 144 3.21 8.98 16.18
N THR A 145 3.33 7.90 16.92
CA THR A 145 2.51 7.60 18.11
C THR A 145 0.99 7.56 17.81
N VAL A 146 0.62 7.13 16.62
CA VAL A 146 -0.76 6.92 16.18
C VAL A 146 -1.00 5.42 16.01
N GLU A 147 -2.03 4.88 16.66
CA GLU A 147 -2.45 3.49 16.48
C GLU A 147 -3.27 3.37 15.19
N CYS A 148 -2.71 2.75 14.15
CA CYS A 148 -3.43 2.50 12.91
C CYS A 148 -4.09 1.12 12.94
N ARG A 149 -5.40 1.08 12.76
CA ARG A 149 -6.21 -0.14 12.66
C ARG A 149 -6.60 -0.41 11.21
N VAL A 150 -6.65 -1.68 10.86
CA VAL A 150 -6.90 -2.18 9.49
C VAL A 150 -8.18 -3.06 9.44
N PRO A 151 -9.38 -2.46 9.39
CA PRO A 151 -10.65 -3.19 9.54
C PRO A 151 -10.87 -4.29 8.50
N PHE A 152 -10.27 -4.19 7.31
CA PHE A 152 -10.36 -5.25 6.30
C PHE A 152 -9.71 -6.56 6.72
N LEU A 153 -8.83 -6.54 7.72
CA LEU A 153 -8.17 -7.73 8.26
C LEU A 153 -8.82 -8.23 9.56
N ASP A 154 -10.03 -7.76 9.89
CA ASP A 154 -10.83 -8.40 10.92
C ASP A 154 -10.97 -9.89 10.62
N LYS A 155 -10.82 -10.73 11.65
CA LYS A 155 -10.72 -12.17 11.49
C LYS A 155 -11.96 -12.77 10.83
N ASP A 156 -13.15 -12.35 11.25
CA ASP A 156 -14.38 -12.93 10.74
C ASP A 156 -14.63 -12.53 9.29
N LEU A 157 -14.34 -11.27 8.96
CA LEU A 157 -14.36 -10.78 7.58
C LEU A 157 -13.32 -11.50 6.71
N PHE A 158 -12.11 -11.66 7.21
CA PHE A 158 -11.03 -12.36 6.52
C PHE A 158 -11.42 -13.80 6.18
N ASP A 159 -11.88 -14.58 7.17
CA ASP A 159 -12.27 -15.97 6.99
C ASP A 159 -13.43 -16.10 5.98
N PHE A 160 -14.40 -15.20 6.06
CA PHE A 160 -15.51 -15.14 5.11
C PHE A 160 -15.03 -14.87 3.69
N ILE A 161 -14.23 -13.83 3.47
CA ILE A 161 -13.79 -13.40 2.13
C ILE A 161 -12.88 -14.45 1.48
N ILE A 162 -11.96 -15.05 2.24
CA ILE A 162 -11.10 -16.12 1.72
C ILE A 162 -11.91 -17.36 1.34
N SER A 163 -13.05 -17.61 1.96
CA SER A 163 -13.92 -18.74 1.60
C SER A 163 -14.66 -18.58 0.27
N LEU A 164 -14.79 -17.34 -0.22
CA LEU A 164 -15.56 -17.06 -1.44
C LEU A 164 -14.80 -17.46 -2.72
N PRO A 165 -15.49 -17.93 -3.76
CA PRO A 165 -14.91 -18.16 -5.09
C PRO A 165 -14.30 -16.88 -5.69
N MET A 166 -13.28 -17.05 -6.53
CA MET A 166 -12.54 -15.93 -7.12
C MET A 166 -13.38 -15.01 -8.02
N GLU A 167 -14.50 -15.51 -8.55
CA GLU A 167 -15.46 -14.77 -9.36
C GLU A 167 -16.12 -13.60 -8.59
N PHE A 168 -16.16 -13.68 -7.28
CA PHE A 168 -16.62 -12.57 -6.44
C PHE A 168 -15.58 -11.46 -6.30
N HIS A 169 -14.30 -11.77 -6.50
CA HIS A 169 -13.21 -10.83 -6.35
C HIS A 169 -12.85 -10.14 -7.67
N VAL A 170 -12.75 -10.93 -8.74
CA VAL A 170 -12.35 -10.45 -10.06
C VAL A 170 -13.38 -10.88 -11.10
N ARG A 171 -14.08 -9.94 -11.71
CA ARG A 171 -15.03 -10.14 -12.81
C ARG A 171 -14.68 -9.25 -13.98
N ASP A 172 -14.62 -9.82 -15.17
CA ASP A 172 -14.29 -9.11 -16.39
C ASP A 172 -13.04 -8.23 -16.19
N ASP A 173 -13.18 -6.93 -16.37
CA ASP A 173 -12.09 -5.95 -16.18
C ASP A 173 -12.09 -5.30 -14.77
N PHE A 174 -12.92 -5.80 -13.85
CA PHE A 174 -13.04 -5.22 -12.51
C PHE A 174 -12.40 -6.09 -11.43
N THR A 175 -11.42 -5.52 -10.74
CA THR A 175 -10.91 -6.00 -9.45
C THR A 175 -11.81 -5.54 -8.32
N LYS A 176 -11.77 -6.22 -7.16
CA LYS A 176 -12.62 -5.92 -5.98
C LYS A 176 -14.12 -5.91 -6.32
N ALA A 177 -14.57 -6.77 -7.23
CA ALA A 177 -15.94 -6.74 -7.74
C ALA A 177 -16.98 -6.78 -6.61
N LEU A 178 -16.80 -7.66 -5.62
CA LEU A 178 -17.69 -7.78 -4.46
C LEU A 178 -17.80 -6.47 -3.67
N LEU A 179 -16.67 -5.80 -3.38
CA LEU A 179 -16.69 -4.55 -2.66
C LEU A 179 -17.42 -3.44 -3.44
N ARG A 180 -17.16 -3.36 -4.74
CA ARG A 180 -17.81 -2.38 -5.62
C ARG A 180 -19.31 -2.57 -5.66
N ASP A 181 -19.78 -3.81 -5.75
CA ASP A 181 -21.21 -4.14 -5.73
C ASP A 181 -21.84 -3.83 -4.37
N ALA A 182 -21.17 -4.25 -3.28
CA ALA A 182 -21.69 -4.08 -1.93
C ALA A 182 -21.90 -2.60 -1.55
N PHE A 183 -21.11 -1.70 -2.12
CA PHE A 183 -21.19 -0.26 -1.83
C PHE A 183 -21.72 0.57 -3.00
N SER A 184 -22.32 -0.06 -4.00
CA SER A 184 -22.79 0.63 -5.21
C SER A 184 -23.94 1.60 -4.96
N LEU A 185 -24.69 1.42 -3.88
CA LEU A 185 -25.79 2.31 -3.48
C LEU A 185 -25.35 3.35 -2.43
N GLU A 186 -24.31 3.06 -1.68
CA GLU A 186 -23.83 3.88 -0.55
C GLU A 186 -22.76 4.89 -0.96
N LEU A 187 -21.93 4.52 -1.94
CA LEU A 187 -20.86 5.37 -2.43
C LEU A 187 -21.11 5.79 -3.89
N PRO A 188 -20.73 7.00 -4.26
CA PRO A 188 -20.95 7.49 -5.62
C PRO A 188 -20.09 6.73 -6.66
N ASP A 189 -20.62 6.69 -7.89
CA ASP A 189 -19.98 6.00 -9.02
C ASP A 189 -18.51 6.40 -9.26
N TYR A 190 -18.16 7.67 -9.03
CA TYR A 190 -16.78 8.12 -9.20
C TYR A 190 -15.80 7.52 -8.18
N ILE A 191 -16.29 6.88 -7.11
CA ILE A 191 -15.52 6.06 -6.16
C ILE A 191 -15.62 4.59 -6.53
N THR A 192 -16.86 4.07 -6.65
CA THR A 192 -17.10 2.63 -6.85
C THR A 192 -16.61 2.11 -8.21
N ARG A 193 -16.57 2.96 -9.23
CA ARG A 193 -16.06 2.63 -10.57
C ARG A 193 -14.67 3.16 -10.87
N ARG A 194 -14.02 3.82 -9.89
CA ARG A 194 -12.68 4.34 -10.06
C ARG A 194 -11.70 3.19 -10.35
N PRO A 195 -10.85 3.29 -11.39
CA PRO A 195 -9.75 2.36 -11.61
C PRO A 195 -8.81 2.33 -10.41
N LYS A 196 -8.18 1.18 -10.15
CA LYS A 196 -7.17 1.08 -9.10
C LYS A 196 -6.00 2.00 -9.43
N MET A 197 -5.67 2.87 -8.49
CA MET A 197 -4.43 3.64 -8.49
C MET A 197 -3.67 3.35 -7.21
N ARG A 198 -2.36 3.28 -7.30
CA ARG A 198 -1.51 3.22 -6.11
C ARG A 198 -1.54 4.57 -5.41
N MET A 199 -1.35 4.55 -4.10
CA MET A 199 -1.30 5.77 -3.29
C MET A 199 -0.21 6.73 -3.78
N SER A 200 0.96 6.20 -4.11
CA SER A 200 2.09 6.97 -4.65
C SER A 200 1.77 7.68 -5.99
N GLU A 201 0.97 7.05 -6.84
CA GLU A 201 0.54 7.61 -8.13
C GLU A 201 -0.61 8.61 -7.94
N GLY A 202 -1.65 8.19 -7.20
CA GLY A 202 -2.85 9.00 -6.97
C GLY A 202 -2.58 10.28 -6.19
N SER A 203 -1.59 10.27 -5.29
CA SER A 203 -1.12 11.44 -4.55
C SER A 203 -0.22 12.37 -5.37
N GLY A 204 0.36 11.89 -6.48
CA GLY A 204 1.34 12.61 -7.29
C GLY A 204 2.75 12.70 -6.66
N ILE A 205 3.01 11.94 -5.59
CA ILE A 205 4.28 12.02 -4.84
C ILE A 205 5.30 11.00 -5.37
N GLY A 206 4.85 9.89 -5.96
CA GLY A 206 5.70 8.76 -6.31
C GLY A 206 6.88 9.09 -7.22
N GLY A 207 6.62 9.81 -8.31
CA GLY A 207 7.68 10.26 -9.22
C GLY A 207 8.70 11.14 -8.53
N LEU A 208 8.26 12.06 -7.68
CA LEU A 208 9.13 12.98 -6.95
C LEU A 208 10.12 12.24 -6.02
N ILE A 209 9.64 11.22 -5.31
CA ILE A 209 10.48 10.42 -4.40
C ILE A 209 11.46 9.58 -5.19
N PHE A 210 11.00 8.96 -6.29
CA PHE A 210 11.87 8.17 -7.16
C PHE A 210 13.01 9.02 -7.74
N ASP A 211 12.70 10.22 -8.24
CA ASP A 211 13.70 11.17 -8.76
C ASP A 211 14.71 11.58 -7.68
N VAL A 212 14.25 11.78 -6.44
CA VAL A 212 15.14 12.10 -5.32
C VAL A 212 16.09 10.94 -5.05
N LEU A 213 15.58 9.70 -4.90
CA LEU A 213 16.39 8.52 -4.68
C LEU A 213 17.39 8.29 -5.82
N GLN A 214 16.98 8.49 -7.06
CA GLN A 214 17.84 8.33 -8.22
C GLN A 214 18.94 9.39 -8.29
N SER A 215 18.67 10.60 -7.82
CA SER A 215 19.66 11.71 -7.81
C SER A 215 20.64 11.66 -6.62
N MET A 216 20.41 10.80 -5.63
CA MET A 216 21.35 10.61 -4.53
C MET A 216 22.58 9.86 -5.04
N ASN A 217 23.75 10.29 -4.58
CA ASN A 217 25.03 9.69 -4.99
C ASN A 217 25.73 9.10 -3.76
N GLU A 218 25.15 8.04 -3.19
CA GLU A 218 25.60 7.45 -1.93
C GLU A 218 26.96 6.76 -2.08
N SER A 219 27.20 6.08 -3.22
CA SER A 219 28.50 5.44 -3.49
C SER A 219 28.59 5.05 -4.98
N PRO A 220 29.16 5.91 -5.85
CA PRO A 220 29.16 5.72 -7.31
C PRO A 220 29.75 4.39 -7.76
N ASP A 221 30.75 3.90 -7.02
CA ASP A 221 31.51 2.70 -7.36
C ASP A 221 30.93 1.40 -6.74
N SER A 222 29.88 1.52 -5.90
CA SER A 222 29.27 0.38 -5.22
C SER A 222 27.80 0.26 -5.60
N LYS A 223 27.47 -0.83 -6.28
CA LYS A 223 26.07 -1.14 -6.66
C LYS A 223 25.71 -2.52 -6.11
N PRO A 224 25.01 -2.59 -4.95
CA PRO A 224 24.55 -3.86 -4.38
C PRO A 224 23.76 -4.72 -5.37
N PHE A 225 23.03 -4.05 -6.28
CA PHE A 225 22.24 -4.69 -7.34
C PHE A 225 22.58 -4.10 -8.72
N PRO A 226 23.68 -4.51 -9.37
CA PRO A 226 24.22 -3.86 -10.58
C PRO A 226 23.26 -3.76 -11.77
N LEU A 227 22.24 -4.65 -11.83
CA LEU A 227 21.22 -4.67 -12.90
C LEU A 227 19.99 -3.81 -12.58
N GLN A 228 20.02 -3.06 -11.47
CA GLN A 228 18.91 -2.22 -11.03
C GLN A 228 19.22 -0.74 -11.17
N ASP A 229 18.17 0.07 -11.08
CA ASP A 229 18.26 1.54 -11.13
C ASP A 229 19.09 2.09 -9.97
N ASP A 230 19.61 3.28 -10.13
CA ASP A 230 20.37 3.99 -9.08
C ASP A 230 19.50 4.26 -7.85
N ALA A 231 18.21 4.50 -8.01
CA ALA A 231 17.27 4.66 -6.90
C ALA A 231 17.27 3.45 -5.96
N VAL A 232 17.26 2.23 -6.52
CA VAL A 232 17.33 0.99 -5.74
C VAL A 232 18.68 0.85 -5.05
N ASN A 233 19.76 1.12 -5.79
CA ASN A 233 21.12 0.97 -5.25
C ASN A 233 21.38 1.99 -4.14
N ASN A 234 20.98 3.24 -4.31
CA ASN A 234 21.13 4.27 -3.30
C ASN A 234 20.33 3.94 -2.02
N ALA A 235 19.10 3.50 -2.18
CA ALA A 235 18.28 3.07 -1.03
C ALA A 235 18.89 1.85 -0.31
N ALA A 236 19.40 0.87 -1.06
CA ALA A 236 20.06 -0.32 -0.49
C ALA A 236 21.36 0.03 0.25
N LEU A 237 22.14 0.97 -0.25
CA LEU A 237 23.36 1.44 0.43
C LEU A 237 23.01 2.14 1.75
N ILE A 238 22.04 3.03 1.76
CA ILE A 238 21.53 3.67 2.98
C ILE A 238 21.05 2.62 3.99
N PHE A 239 20.33 1.60 3.52
CA PHE A 239 19.85 0.50 4.35
C PHE A 239 20.99 -0.28 5.01
N GLN A 240 22.06 -0.55 4.25
CA GLN A 240 23.27 -1.21 4.79
C GLN A 240 24.01 -0.33 5.81
N GLU A 241 24.08 0.99 5.60
CA GLU A 241 24.72 1.91 6.55
C GLU A 241 24.08 1.86 7.94
N PHE A 242 22.79 1.56 8.02
CA PHE A 242 22.09 1.33 9.29
C PHE A 242 22.34 -0.05 9.89
N GLY A 243 23.16 -0.89 9.25
CA GLY A 243 23.49 -2.24 9.73
C GLY A 243 22.50 -3.31 9.32
N PHE A 244 21.54 -3.00 8.45
CA PHE A 244 20.60 -3.99 7.94
C PHE A 244 21.23 -4.87 6.86
N GLY A 245 20.97 -6.17 6.92
CA GLY A 245 21.45 -7.13 5.91
C GLY A 245 20.60 -7.09 4.64
N LEU A 246 21.25 -6.96 3.48
CA LEU A 246 20.53 -7.10 2.20
C LEU A 246 20.25 -8.59 1.91
N PRO A 247 19.09 -8.91 1.33
CA PRO A 247 18.80 -10.24 0.83
C PRO A 247 19.77 -10.59 -0.33
N ALA A 248 20.08 -11.87 -0.50
CA ALA A 248 20.93 -12.35 -1.60
C ALA A 248 20.34 -12.05 -3.00
N SER A 249 19.03 -11.88 -3.08
CA SER A 249 18.32 -11.40 -4.27
C SER A 249 17.21 -10.47 -3.81
N ARG A 250 16.95 -9.40 -4.60
CA ARG A 250 15.74 -8.60 -4.41
C ARG A 250 14.52 -9.50 -4.42
N TYR A 251 13.48 -9.04 -3.75
CA TYR A 251 12.18 -9.68 -3.75
C TYR A 251 11.80 -10.17 -5.14
N LYS A 252 12.05 -11.44 -5.41
CA LYS A 252 11.35 -12.18 -6.44
C LYS A 252 10.18 -12.86 -5.74
N ILE A 253 9.01 -12.27 -5.80
CA ILE A 253 7.81 -13.07 -5.77
C ILE A 253 7.92 -13.87 -7.05
N GLN A 254 8.01 -15.20 -6.95
CA GLN A 254 8.16 -16.04 -8.14
C GLN A 254 7.11 -15.65 -9.18
N GLY A 255 7.59 -15.27 -10.37
CA GLY A 255 6.74 -14.83 -11.45
C GLY A 255 6.23 -13.41 -11.44
N LEU A 256 6.61 -12.58 -10.46
CA LEU A 256 6.33 -11.17 -10.43
C LEU A 256 7.64 -10.41 -10.27
N ASP A 257 8.10 -9.82 -11.36
CA ASP A 257 9.25 -8.93 -11.34
C ASP A 257 8.79 -7.51 -11.00
N TYR A 258 9.46 -6.90 -10.01
CA TYR A 258 9.29 -5.50 -9.71
C TYR A 258 10.12 -4.66 -10.69
N HIS A 259 9.46 -3.81 -11.45
CA HIS A 259 10.07 -2.80 -12.29
C HIS A 259 9.71 -1.40 -11.79
N SER A 260 10.46 -0.40 -12.18
CA SER A 260 10.26 1.03 -11.81
C SER A 260 8.85 1.61 -12.09
N GLY A 261 7.98 0.87 -12.74
CA GLY A 261 6.56 1.17 -12.98
C GLY A 261 5.58 0.27 -12.24
N GLY A 262 6.05 -0.62 -11.35
CA GLY A 262 5.18 -1.56 -10.62
C GLY A 262 5.46 -3.04 -10.91
N TRP A 263 4.67 -3.89 -10.28
CA TRP A 263 4.72 -5.33 -10.46
C TRP A 263 4.24 -5.72 -11.86
N THR A 264 5.07 -6.43 -12.62
CA THR A 264 4.68 -7.02 -13.89
C THR A 264 4.74 -8.55 -13.81
N THR A 265 3.83 -9.24 -14.47
CA THR A 265 3.91 -10.69 -14.62
C THR A 265 5.03 -11.02 -15.60
N SER A 266 6.01 -11.82 -15.19
CA SER A 266 6.88 -12.48 -16.17
C SER A 266 6.06 -13.51 -16.95
N LYS A 267 6.27 -13.63 -18.25
CA LYS A 267 5.53 -14.55 -19.14
C LYS A 267 5.70 -16.04 -18.82
N THR A 268 6.46 -16.37 -17.77
CA THR A 268 6.80 -17.76 -17.35
C THR A 268 6.79 -17.88 -15.83
N ALA A 269 5.64 -17.62 -15.20
CA ALA A 269 5.50 -17.79 -13.75
C ALA A 269 4.99 -19.20 -13.43
N ASP A 270 5.89 -20.12 -13.12
CA ASP A 270 5.53 -21.28 -12.31
C ASP A 270 5.33 -20.80 -10.87
N ILE A 271 4.09 -20.68 -10.46
CA ILE A 271 3.74 -20.45 -9.05
C ILE A 271 4.10 -21.76 -8.33
N ASP A 272 5.00 -21.69 -7.35
CA ASP A 272 5.38 -22.86 -6.56
C ASP A 272 4.15 -23.43 -5.85
N THR A 273 3.61 -24.52 -6.39
CA THR A 273 2.43 -25.22 -5.89
C THR A 273 2.65 -25.86 -4.51
N ASN A 274 3.90 -25.90 -4.01
CA ASN A 274 4.21 -26.40 -2.67
C ASN A 274 3.69 -25.47 -1.53
N LEU A 275 3.21 -24.27 -1.86
CA LEU A 275 2.61 -23.35 -0.88
C LEU A 275 1.14 -23.66 -0.55
N THR A 276 0.52 -24.61 -1.23
CA THR A 276 -0.91 -24.96 -1.03
C THR A 276 -1.16 -26.02 0.04
N SER A 277 -0.13 -26.66 0.58
CA SER A 277 -0.31 -27.63 1.65
C SER A 277 -0.41 -26.92 3.01
N PRO A 278 -1.47 -27.11 3.79
CA PRO A 278 -1.50 -26.65 5.16
C PRO A 278 -0.36 -27.32 5.94
N PRO A 279 0.22 -26.67 6.96
CA PRO A 279 1.23 -27.30 7.79
C PRO A 279 0.63 -28.58 8.36
N THR A 280 1.23 -29.73 8.02
CA THR A 280 0.88 -31.00 8.65
C THR A 280 1.12 -30.84 10.14
N SER A 281 0.03 -30.97 10.91
CA SER A 281 0.10 -31.08 12.36
C SER A 281 0.92 -32.32 12.72
N GLN A 282 2.23 -32.18 12.86
CA GLN A 282 3.01 -33.15 13.58
C GLN A 282 2.83 -32.87 15.06
N GLY A 283 2.08 -33.79 15.67
CA GLY A 283 1.88 -33.82 17.11
C GLY A 283 3.20 -34.04 17.87
N LYS A 284 3.33 -33.28 18.91
CA LYS A 284 3.60 -33.74 20.27
C LYS A 284 3.34 -32.58 21.22
#